data_a5faacdd5e413c48d9038fca283f8a49
#
_entry.id   a5faacdd5e413c48d9038fca283f8a49
#
_cell.length_a   1.000
_cell.length_b   1.000
_cell.length_c   1.000
_cell.angle_alpha   90.00
_cell.angle_beta   90.00
_cell.angle_gamma   90.00
#
_symmetry.space_group_name_H-M   'P 1'
#
loop_
_entity.id
_entity.type
_entity.pdbx_description
1 polymer ?
#
loop_
_entity_poly.entity_id
_entity_poly.type
_entity_poly.pdbx_seq_one_letter_code
_entity_poly.pdbx_strand_id
1 'polypeptide(L)'
;LDWDTTGALLLTNDGELSFKLTHPSFEFPKTYVVKAKGHMQKKDGARLAKGIKLDGVMTAPAKVSILSYDRPSNTTMARITLHEGKNHQVKNMFQEIGYPVDKLTREKFGFLTTDGLQSGEWRFLTPHEIKQLEHIVSQ
;
A
#
# COMPACT_ATOMS: atom_id res chain seq x y z
N LEU A 1 4.10 -2.19 8.72
CA LEU A 1 5.06 -2.09 7.62
C LEU A 1 6.15 -3.12 7.76
N ASP A 2 6.64 -3.60 6.63
CA ASP A 2 7.79 -4.51 6.59
C ASP A 2 9.09 -3.76 6.91
N TRP A 3 10.11 -4.52 7.28
CA TRP A 3 11.41 -3.99 7.64
C TRP A 3 12.00 -3.02 6.60
N ASP A 4 11.88 -3.35 5.33
CA ASP A 4 12.45 -2.58 4.22
C ASP A 4 11.43 -1.67 3.51
N THR A 5 10.26 -1.49 4.11
CA THR A 5 9.19 -0.62 3.58
C THR A 5 9.17 0.68 4.38
N THR A 6 9.13 1.80 3.67
CA THR A 6 9.00 3.13 4.29
C THR A 6 7.56 3.63 4.17
N GLY A 7 7.27 4.78 4.77
CA GLY A 7 6.00 5.48 4.60
C GLY A 7 5.15 5.57 5.84
N ALA A 8 3.86 5.74 5.63
CA ALA A 8 2.90 6.02 6.69
C ALA A 8 2.75 4.84 7.65
N LEU A 9 2.92 5.12 8.94
CA LEU A 9 2.73 4.17 10.02
C LEU A 9 1.90 4.84 11.11
N LEU A 10 0.79 4.20 11.48
CA LEU A 10 -0.07 4.67 12.55
C LEU A 10 0.28 3.94 13.84
N LEU A 11 0.53 4.70 14.90
CA LEU A 11 0.81 4.17 16.22
C LEU A 11 -0.32 4.57 17.16
N THR A 12 -0.76 3.64 18.00
CA THR A 12 -1.81 3.90 18.98
C THR A 12 -1.63 3.02 20.21
N ASN A 13 -2.08 3.53 21.37
CA ASN A 13 -2.20 2.73 22.58
C ASN A 13 -3.65 2.26 22.82
N ASP A 14 -4.56 2.57 21.88
CA ASP A 14 -5.94 2.09 21.92
C ASP A 14 -6.00 0.70 21.27
N GLY A 15 -6.01 -0.34 22.11
CA GLY A 15 -6.02 -1.72 21.64
C GLY A 15 -7.26 -2.10 20.85
N GLU A 16 -8.42 -1.53 21.20
CA GLU A 16 -9.66 -1.78 20.47
C GLU A 16 -9.61 -1.19 19.07
N LEU A 17 -9.13 0.04 18.93
CA LEU A 17 -8.96 0.68 17.65
C LEU A 17 -7.95 -0.09 16.78
N SER A 18 -6.81 -0.46 17.36
CA SER A 18 -5.79 -1.24 16.68
C SER A 18 -6.34 -2.56 16.17
N PHE A 19 -7.10 -3.28 17.00
CA PHE A 19 -7.73 -4.53 16.62
C PHE A 19 -8.68 -4.35 15.43
N LYS A 20 -9.54 -3.33 15.48
CA LYS A 20 -10.49 -3.04 14.41
C LYS A 20 -9.80 -2.70 13.10
N LEU A 21 -8.76 -1.86 13.15
CA LEU A 21 -8.03 -1.43 11.95
C LEU A 21 -7.24 -2.55 11.29
N THR A 22 -6.74 -3.51 12.06
CA THR A 22 -5.90 -4.58 11.54
C THR A 22 -6.67 -5.88 11.28
N HIS A 23 -7.93 -5.95 11.68
CA HIS A 23 -8.73 -7.15 11.48
C HIS A 23 -8.96 -7.41 9.99
N PRO A 24 -8.84 -8.67 9.52
CA PRO A 24 -8.98 -9.00 8.10
C PRO A 24 -10.31 -8.60 7.46
N SER A 25 -11.39 -8.51 8.25
CA SER A 25 -12.70 -8.09 7.74
C SER A 25 -12.78 -6.58 7.49
N PHE A 26 -11.82 -5.81 7.98
CA PHE A 26 -11.78 -4.37 7.78
C PHE A 26 -10.89 -4.05 6.59
N GLU A 27 -11.50 -3.58 5.50
CA GLU A 27 -10.83 -3.35 4.22
C GLU A 27 -10.33 -1.91 4.07
N PHE A 28 -9.57 -1.42 5.06
CA PHE A 28 -9.02 -0.07 5.01
C PHE A 28 -8.03 0.04 3.84
N PRO A 29 -8.25 0.98 2.90
CA PRO A 29 -7.39 1.07 1.73
C PRO A 29 -5.97 1.49 2.10
N LYS A 30 -5.00 0.86 1.46
CA LYS A 30 -3.58 1.17 1.62
C LYS A 30 -3.01 1.47 0.25
N THR A 31 -2.37 2.63 0.11
CA THR A 31 -1.79 3.06 -1.15
C THR A 31 -0.28 3.05 -1.07
N TYR A 32 0.34 2.37 -2.02
CA TYR A 32 1.78 2.23 -2.10
C TYR A 32 2.33 2.83 -3.38
N VAL A 33 3.50 3.45 -3.29
CA VAL A 33 4.32 3.79 -4.44
C VAL A 33 5.42 2.74 -4.53
N VAL A 34 5.54 2.15 -5.70
CA VAL A 34 6.42 1.01 -5.96
C VAL A 34 7.45 1.39 -7.02
N LYS A 35 8.72 1.17 -6.72
CA LYS A 35 9.79 1.19 -7.73
C LYS A 35 10.10 -0.25 -8.07
N ALA A 36 9.75 -0.66 -9.28
CA ALA A 36 9.89 -2.03 -9.74
C ALA A 36 10.95 -2.13 -10.83
N LYS A 37 11.69 -3.23 -10.85
CA LYS A 37 12.69 -3.48 -11.89
C LYS A 37 12.00 -3.89 -13.18
N GLY A 38 12.42 -3.27 -14.29
CA GLY A 38 11.87 -3.55 -15.61
C GLY A 38 10.96 -2.46 -16.13
N HIS A 39 10.51 -2.64 -17.36
CA HIS A 39 9.64 -1.70 -18.05
C HIS A 39 8.20 -2.23 -18.07
N MET A 40 7.43 -1.88 -17.06
CA MET A 40 6.03 -2.28 -16.98
C MET A 40 5.19 -1.56 -18.02
N GLN A 41 4.30 -2.31 -18.64
CA GLN A 41 3.35 -1.78 -19.62
C GLN A 41 1.96 -1.62 -18.95
N LYS A 42 1.07 -0.89 -19.61
CA LYS A 42 -0.31 -0.74 -19.13
C LYS A 42 -1.01 -2.07 -18.90
N LYS A 43 -0.75 -3.06 -19.75
CA LYS A 43 -1.30 -4.41 -19.60
C LYS A 43 -0.88 -5.08 -18.30
N ASP A 44 0.34 -4.80 -17.83
CA ASP A 44 0.84 -5.36 -16.58
C ASP A 44 0.10 -4.75 -15.39
N GLY A 45 -0.13 -3.44 -15.43
CA GLY A 45 -0.94 -2.75 -14.43
C GLY A 45 -2.38 -3.25 -14.40
N ALA A 46 -2.96 -3.45 -15.57
CA ALA A 46 -4.32 -3.98 -15.70
C ALA A 46 -4.42 -5.40 -15.13
N ARG A 47 -3.40 -6.21 -15.36
CA ARG A 47 -3.34 -7.58 -14.81
C ARG A 47 -3.32 -7.58 -13.29
N LEU A 48 -2.50 -6.70 -12.67
CA LEU A 48 -2.46 -6.55 -11.22
C LEU A 48 -3.79 -6.04 -10.68
N ALA A 49 -4.40 -5.06 -11.35
CA ALA A 49 -5.68 -4.47 -10.93
C ALA A 49 -6.81 -5.49 -10.92
N LYS A 50 -6.82 -6.39 -11.87
CA LYS A 50 -7.83 -7.45 -11.99
C LYS A 50 -7.65 -8.53 -10.92
N GLY A 51 -6.44 -8.71 -10.44
CA GLY A 51 -6.07 -9.74 -9.49
C GLY A 51 -5.23 -10.83 -10.14
N ILE A 52 -4.32 -11.36 -9.36
CA ILE A 52 -3.43 -12.45 -9.78
C ILE A 52 -3.43 -13.56 -8.73
N LYS A 53 -3.04 -14.74 -9.14
CA LYS A 53 -2.97 -15.89 -8.24
C LYS A 53 -1.62 -15.88 -7.49
N LEU A 54 -1.67 -15.83 -6.17
CA LEU A 54 -0.53 -15.99 -5.28
C LEU A 54 -0.77 -17.20 -4.40
N ASP A 55 0.14 -18.20 -4.47
CA ASP A 55 0.02 -19.43 -3.68
C ASP A 55 -1.37 -20.08 -3.82
N GLY A 56 -1.91 -20.09 -5.03
CA GLY A 56 -3.20 -20.67 -5.33
C GLY A 56 -4.41 -19.81 -4.99
N VAL A 57 -4.22 -18.63 -4.43
CA VAL A 57 -5.30 -17.72 -4.04
C VAL A 57 -5.26 -16.45 -4.88
N MET A 58 -6.40 -16.09 -5.45
CA MET A 58 -6.53 -14.85 -6.21
C MET A 58 -6.49 -13.62 -5.29
N THR A 59 -5.69 -12.62 -5.67
CA THR A 59 -5.73 -11.33 -4.98
C THR A 59 -7.02 -10.60 -5.33
N ALA A 60 -7.51 -9.78 -4.39
CA ALA A 60 -8.68 -8.95 -4.62
C ALA A 60 -8.37 -7.87 -5.68
N PRO A 61 -9.40 -7.34 -6.36
CA PRO A 61 -9.21 -6.23 -7.28
C PRO A 61 -8.50 -5.07 -6.60
N ALA A 62 -7.60 -4.41 -7.33
CA ALA A 62 -6.81 -3.30 -6.85
C ALA A 62 -6.86 -2.16 -7.87
N LYS A 63 -6.45 -0.97 -7.43
CA LYS A 63 -6.31 0.18 -8.31
C LYS A 63 -4.83 0.36 -8.61
N VAL A 64 -4.46 0.36 -9.88
CA VAL A 64 -3.05 0.41 -10.30
C VAL A 64 -2.86 1.49 -11.35
N SER A 65 -1.82 2.32 -11.16
CA SER A 65 -1.41 3.34 -12.14
C SER A 65 0.09 3.20 -12.39
N ILE A 66 0.46 3.16 -13.66
CA ILE A 66 1.87 3.24 -14.07
C ILE A 66 2.22 4.72 -14.16
N LEU A 67 3.15 5.18 -13.33
CA LEU A 67 3.46 6.61 -13.19
C LEU A 67 4.54 7.06 -14.15
N SER A 68 5.66 6.33 -14.22
CA SER A 68 6.80 6.70 -15.05
C SER A 68 7.74 5.52 -15.23
N TYR A 69 8.60 5.65 -16.22
CA TYR A 69 9.67 4.69 -16.48
C TYR A 69 11.00 5.42 -16.56
N ASP A 70 11.98 4.96 -15.82
CA ASP A 70 13.34 5.49 -15.85
C ASP A 70 14.22 4.58 -16.71
N ARG A 71 14.59 5.08 -17.87
CA ARG A 71 15.35 4.31 -18.85
C ARG A 71 16.76 3.94 -18.36
N PRO A 72 17.54 4.88 -17.78
CA PRO A 72 18.88 4.55 -17.32
C PRO A 72 18.93 3.42 -16.28
N SER A 73 18.00 3.40 -15.34
CA SER A 73 17.95 2.36 -14.30
C SER A 73 17.09 1.16 -14.68
N ASN A 74 16.33 1.26 -15.79
CA ASN A 74 15.36 0.26 -16.20
C ASN A 74 14.39 -0.08 -15.05
N THR A 75 13.78 0.95 -14.47
CA THR A 75 12.80 0.81 -13.40
C THR A 75 11.52 1.55 -13.72
N THR A 76 10.41 1.02 -13.23
CA THR A 76 9.09 1.63 -13.38
C THR A 76 8.60 2.10 -12.00
N MET A 77 8.04 3.31 -11.95
CA MET A 77 7.30 3.78 -10.78
C MET A 77 5.82 3.51 -11.00
N ALA A 78 5.18 2.88 -10.03
CA ALA A 78 3.76 2.55 -10.07
C ALA A 78 3.11 2.89 -8.73
N ARG A 79 1.82 3.15 -8.76
CA ARG A 79 1.01 3.34 -7.56
C ARG A 79 -0.05 2.25 -7.51
N ILE A 80 -0.18 1.59 -6.37
CA ILE A 80 -1.18 0.55 -6.18
C ILE A 80 -1.95 0.79 -4.89
N THR A 81 -3.28 0.70 -4.97
CA THR A 81 -4.16 0.79 -3.80
C THR A 81 -4.82 -0.55 -3.58
N LEU A 82 -4.60 -1.11 -2.40
CA LEU A 82 -5.15 -2.40 -1.97
C LEU A 82 -6.17 -2.19 -0.86
N HIS A 83 -7.19 -3.05 -0.83
CA HIS A 83 -8.17 -3.11 0.25
C HIS A 83 -7.97 -4.34 1.13
N GLU A 84 -6.90 -5.09 0.91
CA GLU A 84 -6.47 -6.22 1.73
C GLU A 84 -4.99 -6.06 2.08
N GLY A 85 -4.48 -6.83 3.03
CA GLY A 85 -3.10 -6.69 3.48
C GLY A 85 -2.49 -8.01 3.88
N LYS A 86 -2.36 -8.93 2.92
CA LYS A 86 -1.66 -10.19 3.14
C LYS A 86 -0.16 -9.93 3.26
N ASN A 87 0.54 -10.83 3.93
CA ASN A 87 1.97 -10.70 4.16
C ASN A 87 2.75 -10.52 2.85
N HIS A 88 3.53 -9.44 2.78
CA HIS A 88 4.34 -9.08 1.60
C HIS A 88 3.56 -9.04 0.29
N GLN A 89 2.28 -8.69 0.34
CA GLN A 89 1.41 -8.82 -0.82
C GLN A 89 1.87 -8.03 -2.04
N VAL A 90 2.23 -6.75 -1.87
CA VAL A 90 2.66 -5.91 -3.01
C VAL A 90 3.93 -6.48 -3.63
N LYS A 91 4.91 -6.85 -2.82
CA LYS A 91 6.17 -7.44 -3.30
C LYS A 91 5.92 -8.73 -4.07
N ASN A 92 5.05 -9.60 -3.53
CA ASN A 92 4.74 -10.87 -4.15
C ASN A 92 3.96 -10.70 -5.46
N MET A 93 3.02 -9.76 -5.52
CA MET A 93 2.25 -9.48 -6.73
C MET A 93 3.17 -9.02 -7.87
N PHE A 94 4.04 -8.06 -7.61
CA PHE A 94 4.95 -7.53 -8.63
C PHE A 94 5.96 -8.59 -9.07
N GLN A 95 6.49 -9.37 -8.14
CA GLN A 95 7.42 -10.44 -8.47
C GLN A 95 6.77 -11.52 -9.32
N GLU A 96 5.51 -11.87 -9.05
CA GLU A 96 4.78 -12.89 -9.79
C GLU A 96 4.63 -12.55 -11.27
N ILE A 97 4.47 -11.26 -11.59
CA ILE A 97 4.36 -10.83 -12.99
C ILE A 97 5.71 -10.45 -13.60
N GLY A 98 6.82 -10.71 -12.91
CA GLY A 98 8.16 -10.54 -13.45
C GLY A 98 8.80 -9.17 -13.23
N TYR A 99 8.27 -8.36 -12.34
CA TYR A 99 8.80 -7.03 -12.02
C TYR A 99 9.13 -6.90 -10.54
N PRO A 100 10.28 -7.43 -10.09
CA PRO A 100 10.64 -7.40 -8.67
C PRO A 100 10.66 -5.98 -8.10
N VAL A 101 10.19 -5.83 -6.88
CA VAL A 101 10.17 -4.52 -6.20
C VAL A 101 11.57 -4.15 -5.73
N ASP A 102 12.03 -2.98 -6.12
CA ASP A 102 13.30 -2.39 -5.69
C ASP A 102 13.10 -1.52 -4.45
N LYS A 103 12.02 -0.74 -4.42
CA LYS A 103 11.68 0.14 -3.29
C LYS A 103 10.17 0.21 -3.14
N LEU A 104 9.72 0.18 -1.88
CA LEU A 104 8.30 0.22 -1.55
C LEU A 104 8.05 1.27 -0.47
N THR A 105 7.08 2.15 -0.72
CA THR A 105 6.69 3.20 0.22
C THR A 105 5.18 3.19 0.39
N ARG A 106 4.68 3.08 1.62
CA ARG A 106 3.25 3.25 1.87
C ARG A 106 2.93 4.75 1.94
N GLU A 107 2.35 5.25 0.87
CA GLU A 107 2.00 6.66 0.72
C GLU A 107 0.79 7.04 1.58
N LYS A 108 -0.20 6.15 1.65
CA LYS A 108 -1.43 6.38 2.41
C LYS A 108 -1.83 5.14 3.20
N PHE A 109 -2.34 5.38 4.39
CA PHE A 109 -3.04 4.41 5.21
C PHE A 109 -4.47 4.95 5.40
N GLY A 110 -5.40 4.48 4.57
CA GLY A 110 -6.71 5.09 4.43
C GLY A 110 -6.59 6.51 3.90
N PHE A 111 -7.10 7.47 4.65
CA PHE A 111 -6.99 8.90 4.33
C PHE A 111 -5.73 9.54 4.92
N LEU A 112 -4.98 8.81 5.77
CA LEU A 112 -3.79 9.33 6.44
C LEU A 112 -2.58 9.29 5.50
N THR A 113 -1.83 10.40 5.46
CA THR A 113 -0.62 10.53 4.65
C THR A 113 0.55 10.98 5.51
N THR A 114 1.74 10.96 4.94
CA THR A 114 2.96 11.51 5.57
C THR A 114 3.28 12.93 5.11
N ASP A 115 2.31 13.61 4.50
CA ASP A 115 2.50 14.97 4.01
C ASP A 115 2.98 15.89 5.14
N GLY A 116 4.00 16.67 4.86
CA GLY A 116 4.61 17.57 5.83
C GLY A 116 5.59 16.91 6.80
N LEU A 117 5.77 15.59 6.73
CA LEU A 117 6.71 14.85 7.56
C LEU A 117 7.92 14.40 6.74
N GLN A 118 9.11 14.54 7.33
CA GLN A 118 10.33 13.95 6.80
C GLN A 118 10.54 12.56 7.43
N SER A 119 11.46 11.79 6.86
CA SER A 119 11.78 10.45 7.37
C SER A 119 12.13 10.51 8.86
N GLY A 120 11.50 9.64 9.65
CA GLY A 120 11.68 9.55 11.09
C GLY A 120 10.85 10.54 11.90
N GLU A 121 10.20 11.50 11.25
CA GLU A 121 9.32 12.44 11.95
C GLU A 121 7.94 11.82 12.23
N TRP A 122 7.29 12.36 13.25
CA TRP A 122 5.94 11.92 13.62
C TRP A 122 5.11 13.13 14.04
N ARG A 123 3.80 12.97 14.03
CA ARG A 123 2.86 13.95 14.54
C ARG A 123 1.66 13.24 15.18
N PHE A 124 0.95 13.95 16.03
CA PHE A 124 -0.34 13.48 16.49
C PHE A 124 -1.39 13.65 15.38
N LEU A 125 -2.37 12.78 15.38
CA LEU A 125 -3.56 12.97 14.57
C LEU A 125 -4.35 14.17 15.10
N THR A 126 -4.98 14.91 14.20
CA THR A 126 -5.89 15.99 14.59
C THR A 126 -7.17 15.40 15.18
N PRO A 127 -7.93 16.15 16.00
CA PRO A 127 -9.23 15.70 16.47
C PRO A 127 -10.19 15.29 15.35
N HIS A 128 -10.14 15.99 14.22
CA HIS A 128 -10.95 15.66 13.04
C HIS A 128 -10.55 14.30 12.45
N GLU A 129 -9.26 14.05 12.33
CA GLU A 129 -8.74 12.76 11.83
C GLU A 129 -9.13 11.61 12.76
N ILE A 130 -9.06 11.82 14.07
CA ILE A 130 -9.46 10.81 15.05
C ILE A 130 -10.95 10.49 14.91
N LYS A 131 -11.80 11.51 14.78
CA LYS A 131 -13.24 11.31 14.58
C LYS A 131 -13.55 10.57 13.30
N GLN A 132 -12.86 10.92 12.19
CA GLN A 132 -13.02 10.22 10.92
C GLN A 132 -12.67 8.74 11.06
N LEU A 133 -11.56 8.44 11.74
CA LEU A 133 -11.09 7.08 11.93
C LEU A 133 -12.08 6.27 12.76
N GLU A 134 -12.55 6.82 13.88
CA GLU A 134 -13.55 6.19 14.72
C GLU A 134 -14.85 5.93 13.97
N HIS A 135 -15.29 6.89 13.16
CA HIS A 135 -16.51 6.75 12.34
C HIS A 135 -16.38 5.61 11.32
N ILE A 136 -15.24 5.53 10.64
CA ILE A 136 -14.98 4.49 9.65
C ILE A 136 -14.99 3.09 10.28
N VAL A 137 -14.32 2.92 11.43
CA VAL A 137 -14.23 1.60 12.09
C VAL A 137 -15.53 1.19 12.80
N SER A 138 -16.46 2.11 13.01
CA SER A 138 -17.75 1.81 13.65
C SER A 138 -18.85 1.39 12.67
N GLN A 139 -18.57 1.43 11.39
CA GLN A 139 -19.53 1.05 10.34
C GLN A 139 -19.58 -0.44 10.06
#